data_0f38bc7ead94c357fb612dd06fd6f37e
#
_entry.id   0f38bc7ead94c357fb612dd06fd6f37e
#
_cell.length_a   1.000
_cell.length_b   1.000
_cell.length_c   1.000
_cell.angle_alpha   90.00
_cell.angle_beta   90.00
_cell.angle_gamma   90.00
#
_symmetry.space_group_name_H-M   'P 1'
#
loop_
_entity.id
_entity.type
_entity.pdbx_description
1 polymer ?
#
loop_
_entity_poly.entity_id
_entity_poly.type
_entity_poly.pdbx_seq_one_letter_code
_entity_poly.pdbx_strand_id
1 'polypeptide(L)'
;MKAFSAANGPRIFLDESSVLDIGGCFIGDVDLAPGRAIPDDGDPRIDHSLEGFLFTCGPDHIRHPEAIEGSADGRKYPLHGSFSSHPAEILFWDAQGPDAECRARVPVTLATGETALLERHWRIDGATGEVSLSDKVTNTGSKPFARVHMYHMNIGAWLFDDRVRLTGRMLEGGGFPWTFGGETGGILCVPAAVEGEQWAEVALGPIAAIGGLTLKVKFRTDTLPHLQVWRNQKAPAHVLGIEPVSHRMANRGELAGSGELGFVKPGESVEYGLRFCFV
;
A
#
# COMPACT_ATOMS: atom_id res chain seq x y z
N MET A 1 -4.04 7.65 -16.01
CA MET A 1 -4.25 8.18 -14.66
C MET A 1 -5.27 9.32 -14.69
N LYS A 2 -6.12 9.38 -13.69
CA LYS A 2 -7.23 10.35 -13.60
C LYS A 2 -7.10 11.17 -12.32
N ALA A 3 -7.16 12.50 -12.43
CA ALA A 3 -7.03 13.40 -11.28
C ALA A 3 -8.25 13.28 -10.36
N PHE A 4 -7.98 13.22 -9.05
CA PHE A 4 -8.97 13.08 -8.00
C PHE A 4 -8.59 14.00 -6.84
N SER A 5 -9.43 14.97 -6.52
CA SER A 5 -9.18 16.01 -5.51
C SER A 5 -10.47 16.56 -4.95
N ALA A 6 -10.41 17.11 -3.75
CA ALA A 6 -11.50 17.81 -3.06
C ALA A 6 -11.11 19.27 -2.80
N ALA A 7 -11.93 20.00 -2.02
CA ALA A 7 -11.67 21.40 -1.67
C ALA A 7 -10.37 21.58 -0.87
N ASN A 8 -10.02 20.62 -0.01
CA ASN A 8 -8.76 20.59 0.72
C ASN A 8 -8.12 19.20 0.58
N GLY A 9 -6.85 19.09 1.01
CA GLY A 9 -6.06 17.87 0.95
C GLY A 9 -5.21 17.76 -0.30
N PRO A 10 -4.62 16.59 -0.55
CA PRO A 10 -3.79 16.36 -1.72
C PRO A 10 -4.62 16.24 -2.99
N ARG A 11 -4.00 16.56 -4.12
CA ARG A 11 -4.47 16.13 -5.43
C ARG A 11 -3.78 14.82 -5.78
N ILE A 12 -4.55 13.74 -5.89
CA ILE A 12 -4.03 12.42 -6.25
C ILE A 12 -4.39 12.05 -7.69
N PHE A 13 -3.60 11.16 -8.28
CA PHE A 13 -3.83 10.62 -9.62
C PHE A 13 -4.03 9.12 -9.52
N LEU A 14 -5.26 8.67 -9.78
CA LEU A 14 -5.64 7.25 -9.72
C LEU A 14 -5.36 6.57 -11.05
N ASP A 15 -4.71 5.40 -10.99
CA ASP A 15 -4.38 4.59 -12.15
C ASP A 15 -5.50 3.61 -12.48
N GLU A 16 -6.29 3.92 -13.49
CA GLU A 16 -7.42 3.09 -13.95
C GLU A 16 -6.95 1.74 -14.52
N SER A 17 -5.69 1.63 -14.94
CA SER A 17 -5.11 0.41 -15.50
C SER A 17 -4.57 -0.56 -14.44
N SER A 18 -4.39 -0.10 -13.20
CA SER A 18 -3.83 -0.89 -12.09
C SER A 18 -4.59 -0.63 -10.79
N VAL A 19 -5.69 -1.30 -10.60
CA VAL A 19 -6.58 -1.35 -9.41
C VAL A 19 -6.92 0.02 -8.79
N LEU A 20 -6.81 1.12 -9.53
CA LEU A 20 -6.92 2.52 -9.03
C LEU A 20 -5.92 2.83 -7.92
N ASP A 21 -4.69 2.35 -8.04
CA ASP A 21 -3.58 2.78 -7.19
C ASP A 21 -3.24 4.26 -7.43
N ILE A 22 -2.49 4.89 -6.50
CA ILE A 22 -2.11 6.30 -6.63
C ILE A 22 -0.76 6.39 -7.33
N GLY A 23 -0.74 6.84 -8.58
CA GLY A 23 0.48 7.11 -9.32
C GLY A 23 1.19 8.39 -8.83
N GLY A 24 0.45 9.49 -8.63
CA GLY A 24 0.98 10.75 -8.12
C GLY A 24 0.18 11.30 -6.96
N CYS A 25 0.84 11.98 -6.01
CA CYS A 25 0.21 12.63 -4.86
C CYS A 25 0.83 14.02 -4.64
N PHE A 26 0.06 15.06 -4.89
CA PHE A 26 0.55 16.44 -4.92
C PHE A 26 0.04 17.25 -3.74
N ILE A 27 0.96 17.96 -3.08
CA ILE A 27 0.66 19.09 -2.19
C ILE A 27 1.18 20.36 -2.88
N GLY A 28 0.27 21.22 -3.30
CA GLY A 28 0.59 22.30 -4.25
C GLY A 28 1.15 21.70 -5.55
N ASP A 29 2.36 22.11 -5.93
CA ASP A 29 3.05 21.62 -7.14
C ASP A 29 4.08 20.52 -6.84
N VAL A 30 4.22 20.08 -5.59
CA VAL A 30 5.19 19.06 -5.18
C VAL A 30 4.57 17.69 -5.26
N ASP A 31 5.09 16.82 -6.12
CA ASP A 31 4.74 15.40 -6.15
C ASP A 31 5.55 14.63 -5.09
N LEU A 32 4.84 13.87 -4.27
CA LEU A 32 5.46 13.02 -3.24
C LEU A 32 5.80 11.62 -3.74
N ALA A 33 5.31 11.23 -4.92
CA ALA A 33 5.67 9.94 -5.52
C ALA A 33 7.17 9.85 -5.81
N PRO A 34 7.80 8.68 -5.68
CA PRO A 34 9.24 8.53 -5.90
C PRO A 34 9.66 8.64 -7.37
N GLY A 35 8.76 8.50 -8.32
CA GLY A 35 9.05 8.36 -9.73
C GLY A 35 9.59 6.95 -10.00
N ARG A 36 10.86 6.69 -9.77
CA ARG A 36 11.43 5.34 -9.87
C ARG A 36 11.88 4.83 -8.50
N ALA A 37 11.14 3.84 -7.98
CA ALA A 37 11.36 3.32 -6.63
C ALA A 37 12.47 2.26 -6.55
N ILE A 38 12.64 1.43 -7.59
CA ILE A 38 13.65 0.39 -7.68
C ILE A 38 14.22 0.30 -9.11
N PRO A 39 15.41 -0.30 -9.30
CA PRO A 39 15.86 -0.72 -10.61
C PRO A 39 14.87 -1.70 -11.24
N ASP A 40 14.79 -1.68 -12.56
CA ASP A 40 14.02 -2.64 -13.34
C ASP A 40 14.43 -4.08 -12.95
N ASP A 41 13.51 -4.85 -12.41
CA ASP A 41 13.68 -6.25 -12.01
C ASP A 41 13.10 -7.22 -13.04
N GLY A 42 12.62 -6.70 -14.17
CA GLY A 42 12.05 -7.48 -15.27
C GLY A 42 10.56 -7.77 -15.11
N ASP A 43 9.87 -7.22 -14.13
CA ASP A 43 8.40 -7.27 -14.06
C ASP A 43 7.79 -5.89 -14.31
N PRO A 44 7.44 -5.55 -15.58
CA PRO A 44 6.95 -4.23 -15.95
C PRO A 44 5.64 -3.83 -15.27
N ARG A 45 4.85 -4.80 -14.77
CA ARG A 45 3.63 -4.51 -14.01
C ARG A 45 3.96 -3.80 -12.71
N ILE A 46 5.01 -4.27 -12.04
CA ILE A 46 5.43 -3.80 -10.74
C ILE A 46 6.30 -2.55 -10.85
N ASP A 47 7.17 -2.49 -11.84
CA ASP A 47 8.00 -1.31 -12.09
C ASP A 47 7.14 -0.05 -12.14
N HIS A 48 6.06 -0.09 -12.93
CA HIS A 48 5.13 1.04 -13.03
C HIS A 48 4.42 1.36 -11.69
N SER A 49 3.99 0.34 -10.96
CA SER A 49 3.31 0.52 -9.67
C SER A 49 4.25 1.09 -8.59
N LEU A 50 5.50 0.64 -8.56
CA LEU A 50 6.52 1.10 -7.61
C LEU A 50 6.96 2.55 -7.83
N GLU A 51 6.77 3.10 -9.01
CA GLU A 51 7.02 4.51 -9.31
C GLU A 51 5.96 5.44 -8.68
N GLY A 52 4.77 4.91 -8.37
CA GLY A 52 3.66 5.65 -7.79
C GLY A 52 3.77 5.88 -6.29
N PHE A 53 2.87 6.73 -5.79
CA PHE A 53 2.80 7.08 -4.36
C PHE A 53 2.23 5.95 -3.50
N LEU A 54 1.27 5.19 -4.01
CA LEU A 54 0.69 4.04 -3.31
C LEU A 54 0.31 2.97 -4.32
N PHE A 55 0.77 1.75 -4.08
CA PHE A 55 0.23 0.59 -4.77
C PHE A 55 -0.18 -0.52 -3.81
N THR A 56 -1.09 -1.36 -4.26
CA THR A 56 -1.70 -2.40 -3.46
C THR A 56 -1.11 -3.75 -3.79
N CYS A 57 -0.54 -4.42 -2.78
CA CYS A 57 0.02 -5.76 -2.88
C CYS A 57 -0.98 -6.81 -2.39
N GLY A 58 -1.03 -7.92 -3.03
CA GLY A 58 -1.94 -9.03 -2.75
C GLY A 58 -2.71 -9.48 -3.99
N PRO A 59 -3.87 -10.15 -3.84
CA PRO A 59 -4.46 -10.69 -2.61
C PRO A 59 -3.91 -12.07 -2.25
N ASP A 60 -3.12 -12.69 -3.13
CA ASP A 60 -2.61 -14.05 -3.04
C ASP A 60 -1.12 -14.13 -2.62
N HIS A 61 -0.37 -13.03 -2.78
CA HIS A 61 1.04 -12.93 -2.41
C HIS A 61 1.44 -11.48 -2.13
N ILE A 62 2.51 -11.30 -1.33
CA ILE A 62 3.22 -10.02 -1.12
C ILE A 62 4.72 -10.27 -1.06
N ARG A 63 5.53 -9.22 -1.25
CA ARG A 63 7.00 -9.25 -1.26
C ARG A 63 7.57 -9.98 -2.48
N HIS A 64 8.78 -10.57 -2.32
CA HIS A 64 9.50 -11.22 -3.42
C HIS A 64 8.79 -12.46 -3.97
N PRO A 65 9.00 -12.80 -5.26
CA PRO A 65 8.40 -13.97 -5.89
C PRO A 65 8.73 -15.26 -5.16
N GLU A 66 7.71 -16.07 -4.86
CA GLU A 66 7.84 -17.40 -4.26
C GLU A 66 7.20 -18.47 -5.16
N ALA A 67 7.69 -19.71 -5.07
CA ALA A 67 7.11 -20.81 -5.83
C ALA A 67 5.65 -21.09 -5.42
N ILE A 68 4.79 -21.33 -6.41
CA ILE A 68 3.42 -21.80 -6.16
C ILE A 68 3.49 -23.26 -5.75
N GLU A 69 3.00 -23.59 -4.57
CA GLU A 69 3.01 -24.94 -4.03
C GLU A 69 2.26 -25.92 -4.96
N GLY A 70 2.91 -27.05 -5.26
CA GLY A 70 2.35 -28.08 -6.14
C GLY A 70 2.33 -27.72 -7.63
N SER A 71 2.92 -26.59 -8.03
CA SER A 71 3.07 -26.23 -9.45
C SER A 71 4.15 -27.08 -10.10
N ALA A 72 3.74 -27.98 -11.01
CA ALA A 72 4.66 -28.85 -11.76
C ALA A 72 5.47 -28.08 -12.83
N ASP A 73 5.01 -26.90 -13.23
CA ASP A 73 5.61 -26.05 -14.27
C ASP A 73 6.56 -24.97 -13.71
N GLY A 74 6.79 -24.97 -12.39
CA GLY A 74 7.69 -24.03 -11.72
C GLY A 74 7.17 -22.60 -11.66
N ARG A 75 5.87 -22.36 -11.85
CA ARG A 75 5.27 -21.03 -11.71
C ARG A 75 5.51 -20.47 -10.31
N LYS A 76 5.65 -19.15 -10.26
CA LYS A 76 5.81 -18.39 -9.02
C LYS A 76 4.67 -17.41 -8.83
N TYR A 77 4.36 -17.11 -7.58
CA TYR A 77 3.65 -15.89 -7.27
C TYR A 77 4.49 -14.71 -7.74
N PRO A 78 3.88 -13.71 -8.39
CA PRO A 78 4.62 -12.54 -8.85
C PRO A 78 5.08 -11.67 -7.67
N LEU A 79 6.06 -10.81 -7.91
CA LEU A 79 6.46 -9.77 -6.97
C LEU A 79 5.22 -8.99 -6.52
N HIS A 80 5.02 -8.88 -5.21
CA HIS A 80 3.89 -8.19 -4.57
C HIS A 80 2.49 -8.70 -4.93
N GLY A 81 2.36 -9.88 -5.53
CA GLY A 81 1.07 -10.52 -5.78
C GLY A 81 0.36 -10.09 -7.06
N SER A 82 -0.91 -10.45 -7.17
CA SER A 82 -1.64 -10.43 -8.43
C SER A 82 -2.46 -9.16 -8.69
N PHE A 83 -2.55 -8.19 -7.76
CA PHE A 83 -3.40 -7.00 -7.96
C PHE A 83 -2.96 -6.12 -9.12
N SER A 84 -1.67 -5.81 -9.22
CA SER A 84 -1.15 -4.87 -10.23
C SER A 84 -1.52 -5.26 -11.66
N SER A 85 -1.77 -4.24 -12.50
CA SER A 85 -2.17 -4.37 -13.91
C SER A 85 -3.55 -4.96 -14.16
N HIS A 86 -4.44 -5.01 -13.14
CA HIS A 86 -5.84 -5.29 -13.38
C HIS A 86 -6.63 -3.98 -13.50
N PRO A 87 -7.28 -3.73 -14.65
CA PRO A 87 -8.01 -2.49 -14.87
C PRO A 87 -9.24 -2.42 -13.99
N ALA A 88 -9.52 -1.21 -13.50
CA ALA A 88 -10.68 -0.93 -12.67
C ALA A 88 -11.90 -0.54 -13.50
N GLU A 89 -13.05 -1.11 -13.18
CA GLU A 89 -14.34 -0.64 -13.64
C GLU A 89 -14.89 0.38 -12.65
N ILE A 90 -14.92 1.66 -13.06
CA ILE A 90 -15.44 2.75 -12.23
C ILE A 90 -16.98 2.69 -12.23
N LEU A 91 -17.56 2.51 -11.05
CA LEU A 91 -19.01 2.44 -10.85
C LEU A 91 -19.58 3.82 -10.47
N PHE A 92 -18.77 4.63 -9.79
CA PHE A 92 -19.12 5.99 -9.39
C PHE A 92 -17.88 6.86 -9.36
N TRP A 93 -18.01 8.10 -9.82
CA TRP A 93 -16.96 9.11 -9.79
C TRP A 93 -17.54 10.49 -9.58
N ASP A 94 -17.22 11.11 -8.45
CA ASP A 94 -17.46 12.52 -8.19
C ASP A 94 -16.18 13.15 -7.64
N ALA A 95 -15.65 14.13 -8.34
CA ALA A 95 -14.48 14.91 -7.94
C ALA A 95 -14.68 16.39 -8.32
N GLN A 96 -15.93 16.86 -8.31
CA GLN A 96 -16.31 18.22 -8.68
C GLN A 96 -16.92 19.00 -7.52
N GLY A 97 -17.24 18.30 -6.43
CA GLY A 97 -17.81 18.87 -5.21
C GLY A 97 -16.75 19.31 -4.19
N PRO A 98 -17.20 19.70 -2.99
CA PRO A 98 -16.29 19.96 -1.88
C PRO A 98 -15.54 18.70 -1.43
N ASP A 99 -16.20 17.54 -1.44
CA ASP A 99 -15.63 16.21 -1.24
C ASP A 99 -15.33 15.54 -2.58
N ALA A 100 -14.53 14.48 -2.58
CA ALA A 100 -14.37 13.61 -3.73
C ALA A 100 -14.69 12.15 -3.36
N GLU A 101 -15.35 11.42 -4.25
CA GLU A 101 -15.71 10.01 -4.06
C GLU A 101 -15.55 9.21 -5.35
N CYS A 102 -14.92 8.03 -5.25
CA CYS A 102 -14.82 7.08 -6.33
C CYS A 102 -15.10 5.67 -5.82
N ARG A 103 -16.01 4.95 -6.48
CA ARG A 103 -16.26 3.52 -6.24
C ARG A 103 -15.99 2.73 -7.50
N ALA A 104 -15.29 1.62 -7.34
CA ALA A 104 -14.91 0.76 -8.45
C ALA A 104 -14.93 -0.70 -8.05
N ARG A 105 -14.95 -1.56 -9.06
CA ARG A 105 -14.69 -2.99 -8.91
C ARG A 105 -13.57 -3.41 -9.86
N VAL A 106 -12.80 -4.40 -9.43
CA VAL A 106 -11.69 -4.93 -10.20
C VAL A 106 -11.75 -6.45 -10.14
N PRO A 107 -12.13 -7.13 -11.22
CA PRO A 107 -11.94 -8.57 -11.34
C PRO A 107 -10.45 -8.89 -11.42
N VAL A 108 -9.97 -9.78 -10.55
CA VAL A 108 -8.56 -10.14 -10.43
C VAL A 108 -8.36 -11.62 -10.75
N THR A 109 -7.40 -11.91 -11.63
CA THR A 109 -6.92 -13.27 -11.87
C THR A 109 -5.69 -13.53 -11.01
N LEU A 110 -5.75 -14.53 -10.13
CA LEU A 110 -4.66 -14.90 -9.24
C LEU A 110 -3.57 -15.67 -9.96
N ALA A 111 -2.37 -15.70 -9.39
CA ALA A 111 -1.24 -16.46 -9.93
C ALA A 111 -1.55 -17.96 -10.10
N THR A 112 -2.46 -18.51 -9.32
CA THR A 112 -2.94 -19.90 -9.41
C THR A 112 -3.96 -20.13 -10.53
N GLY A 113 -4.48 -19.08 -11.17
CA GLY A 113 -5.58 -19.12 -12.13
C GLY A 113 -6.97 -19.05 -11.51
N GLU A 114 -7.08 -19.02 -10.17
CA GLU A 114 -8.34 -18.71 -9.47
C GLU A 114 -8.68 -17.22 -9.58
N THR A 115 -9.84 -16.80 -9.10
CA THR A 115 -10.30 -15.42 -9.25
C THR A 115 -10.66 -14.77 -7.92
N ALA A 116 -10.51 -13.45 -7.86
CA ALA A 116 -11.00 -12.61 -6.78
C ALA A 116 -11.69 -11.36 -7.36
N LEU A 117 -12.50 -10.71 -6.55
CA LEU A 117 -13.09 -9.41 -6.85
C LEU A 117 -12.61 -8.42 -5.79
N LEU A 118 -12.00 -7.32 -6.22
CA LEU A 118 -11.72 -6.16 -5.38
C LEU A 118 -12.84 -5.14 -5.60
N GLU A 119 -13.55 -4.78 -4.54
CA GLU A 119 -14.44 -3.62 -4.47
C GLU A 119 -13.69 -2.52 -3.73
N ARG A 120 -13.40 -1.40 -4.42
CA ARG A 120 -12.55 -0.31 -3.93
C ARG A 120 -13.34 0.99 -3.81
N HIS A 121 -13.16 1.68 -2.68
CA HIS A 121 -13.79 2.96 -2.41
C HIS A 121 -12.75 3.98 -1.96
N TRP A 122 -12.53 4.99 -2.78
CA TRP A 122 -11.73 6.17 -2.48
C TRP A 122 -12.62 7.34 -2.10
N ARG A 123 -12.23 8.08 -1.06
CA ARG A 123 -12.87 9.34 -0.68
C ARG A 123 -11.82 10.34 -0.22
N ILE A 124 -12.02 11.63 -0.53
CA ILE A 124 -11.33 12.76 0.08
C ILE A 124 -12.37 13.62 0.77
N ASP A 125 -12.23 13.82 2.06
CA ASP A 125 -13.07 14.72 2.84
C ASP A 125 -12.59 16.16 2.63
N GLY A 126 -13.41 16.99 2.01
CA GLY A 126 -13.02 18.34 1.65
C GLY A 126 -12.95 19.32 2.82
N ALA A 127 -13.48 18.96 4.00
CA ALA A 127 -13.34 19.80 5.20
C ALA A 127 -11.97 19.56 5.87
N THR A 128 -11.50 18.30 5.89
CA THR A 128 -10.27 17.90 6.61
C THR A 128 -9.08 17.64 5.68
N GLY A 129 -9.33 17.35 4.40
CA GLY A 129 -8.31 16.90 3.46
C GLY A 129 -7.87 15.45 3.68
N GLU A 130 -8.54 14.68 4.56
CA GLU A 130 -8.23 13.26 4.77
C GLU A 130 -8.64 12.43 3.55
N VAL A 131 -7.68 11.67 3.03
CA VAL A 131 -7.92 10.65 2.00
C VAL A 131 -8.20 9.33 2.70
N SER A 132 -9.28 8.66 2.31
CA SER A 132 -9.63 7.33 2.82
C SER A 132 -9.79 6.32 1.69
N LEU A 133 -9.26 5.12 1.94
CA LEU A 133 -9.36 3.94 1.10
C LEU A 133 -10.04 2.84 1.89
N SER A 134 -11.10 2.25 1.32
CA SER A 134 -11.72 1.03 1.82
C SER A 134 -11.76 0.01 0.71
N ASP A 135 -11.19 -1.16 0.98
CA ASP A 135 -11.15 -2.29 0.06
C ASP A 135 -11.90 -3.48 0.65
N LYS A 136 -12.70 -4.15 -0.18
CA LYS A 136 -13.28 -5.44 0.12
C LYS A 136 -12.83 -6.43 -0.95
N VAL A 137 -12.11 -7.46 -0.52
CA VAL A 137 -11.60 -8.53 -1.38
C VAL A 137 -12.43 -9.78 -1.18
N THR A 138 -13.12 -10.21 -2.22
CA THR A 138 -13.97 -11.41 -2.22
C THR A 138 -13.33 -12.51 -3.04
N ASN A 139 -13.27 -13.72 -2.51
CA ASN A 139 -12.88 -14.90 -3.28
C ASN A 139 -14.03 -15.33 -4.19
N THR A 140 -13.90 -15.12 -5.48
CA THR A 140 -14.87 -15.52 -6.52
C THR A 140 -14.48 -16.81 -7.23
N GLY A 141 -13.35 -17.40 -6.86
CA GLY A 141 -12.87 -18.68 -7.39
C GLY A 141 -13.45 -19.89 -6.66
N SER A 142 -12.93 -21.07 -7.00
CA SER A 142 -13.37 -22.36 -6.47
C SER A 142 -12.50 -22.89 -5.34
N LYS A 143 -11.32 -22.32 -5.12
CA LYS A 143 -10.35 -22.73 -4.09
C LYS A 143 -10.01 -21.58 -3.14
N PRO A 144 -9.63 -21.87 -1.89
CA PRO A 144 -9.16 -20.85 -1.00
C PRO A 144 -7.80 -20.31 -1.47
N PHE A 145 -7.56 -19.02 -1.23
CA PHE A 145 -6.23 -18.41 -1.38
C PHE A 145 -5.75 -17.77 -0.08
N ALA A 146 -4.45 -17.63 0.07
CA ALA A 146 -3.86 -17.03 1.28
C ALA A 146 -4.33 -15.58 1.46
N ARG A 147 -4.76 -15.23 2.70
CA ARG A 147 -5.16 -13.87 3.07
C ARG A 147 -3.94 -13.02 3.31
N VAL A 148 -3.41 -12.42 2.25
CA VAL A 148 -2.25 -11.54 2.31
C VAL A 148 -2.56 -10.21 1.64
N HIS A 149 -2.14 -9.10 2.29
CA HIS A 149 -2.40 -7.76 1.79
C HIS A 149 -1.34 -6.78 2.34
N MET A 150 -0.97 -5.80 1.54
CA MET A 150 -0.12 -4.71 1.95
C MET A 150 -0.46 -3.46 1.14
N TYR A 151 -0.60 -2.33 1.80
CA TYR A 151 -0.59 -1.03 1.14
C TYR A 151 0.84 -0.52 1.13
N HIS A 152 1.43 -0.40 -0.06
CA HIS A 152 2.81 0.03 -0.22
C HIS A 152 2.84 1.51 -0.58
N MET A 153 2.91 2.39 0.44
CA MET A 153 3.02 3.83 0.22
C MET A 153 4.48 4.19 0.02
N ASN A 154 4.80 4.79 -1.13
CA ASN A 154 6.14 5.20 -1.51
C ASN A 154 6.25 6.72 -1.49
N ILE A 155 7.16 7.24 -0.69
CA ILE A 155 7.44 8.67 -0.61
C ILE A 155 8.85 8.94 -1.12
N GLY A 156 8.99 9.87 -2.06
CA GLY A 156 10.29 10.28 -2.60
C GLY A 156 11.19 10.87 -1.51
N ALA A 157 12.26 10.17 -1.17
CA ALA A 157 13.14 10.57 -0.07
C ALA A 157 14.05 11.77 -0.40
N TRP A 158 14.11 12.21 -1.66
CA TRP A 158 14.74 13.49 -2.03
C TRP A 158 14.01 14.73 -1.47
N LEU A 159 12.79 14.56 -0.98
CA LEU A 159 11.99 15.59 -0.31
C LEU A 159 12.41 15.81 1.15
N PHE A 160 13.28 14.93 1.70
CA PHE A 160 13.56 14.86 3.13
C PHE A 160 14.88 15.55 3.47
N ASP A 161 14.88 16.26 4.56
CA ASP A 161 16.07 16.75 5.26
C ASP A 161 16.29 15.96 6.57
N ASP A 162 17.34 16.31 7.33
CA ASP A 162 17.71 15.62 8.57
C ASP A 162 16.68 15.77 9.71
N ARG A 163 15.68 16.64 9.57
CA ARG A 163 14.62 16.82 10.56
C ARG A 163 13.48 15.82 10.40
N VAL A 164 13.36 15.19 9.24
CA VAL A 164 12.28 14.25 8.98
C VAL A 164 12.44 13.01 9.86
N ARG A 165 11.37 12.67 10.55
CA ARG A 165 11.29 11.50 11.42
C ARG A 165 10.05 10.68 11.09
N LEU A 166 10.19 9.37 11.27
CA LEU A 166 9.06 8.47 11.37
C LEU A 166 8.69 8.33 12.85
N THR A 167 7.42 8.55 13.19
CA THR A 167 6.92 8.46 14.57
C THR A 167 5.66 7.62 14.65
N GLY A 168 5.48 6.86 15.72
CA GLY A 168 4.31 6.00 15.95
C GLY A 168 4.49 5.17 17.19
N ARG A 169 3.38 4.82 17.86
CA ARG A 169 3.41 4.04 19.13
C ARG A 169 4.04 2.66 18.98
N MET A 170 3.95 2.05 17.78
CA MET A 170 4.52 0.75 17.48
C MET A 170 6.03 0.79 17.25
N LEU A 171 6.62 1.98 17.09
CA LEU A 171 8.04 2.14 16.84
C LEU A 171 8.82 2.23 18.14
N GLU A 172 10.00 1.63 18.18
CA GLU A 172 10.89 1.69 19.33
C GLU A 172 11.22 3.14 19.72
N GLY A 173 11.11 3.49 20.98
CA GLY A 173 11.30 4.85 21.47
C GLY A 173 10.29 5.88 20.93
N GLY A 174 9.19 5.44 20.30
CA GLY A 174 8.19 6.30 19.68
C GLY A 174 8.57 6.81 18.29
N GLY A 175 9.74 6.44 17.75
CA GLY A 175 10.16 6.78 16.39
C GLY A 175 11.64 7.08 16.23
N PHE A 176 12.08 7.25 14.97
CA PHE A 176 13.47 7.38 14.57
C PHE A 176 13.63 8.30 13.34
N PRO A 177 14.85 8.79 13.04
CA PRO A 177 15.11 9.54 11.81
C PRO A 177 14.78 8.70 10.57
N TRP A 178 14.34 9.35 9.50
CA TRP A 178 14.02 8.66 8.25
C TRP A 178 15.22 7.87 7.67
N THR A 179 16.44 8.21 8.06
CA THR A 179 17.70 7.58 7.63
C THR A 179 18.03 6.27 8.34
N PHE A 180 17.04 5.60 8.95
CA PHE A 180 17.25 4.35 9.67
C PHE A 180 17.88 3.24 8.80
N GLY A 181 18.54 2.26 9.43
CA GLY A 181 19.20 1.14 8.77
C GLY A 181 20.63 1.47 8.34
N GLY A 182 21.13 0.77 7.33
CA GLY A 182 22.47 0.98 6.79
C GLY A 182 22.58 2.21 5.88
N GLU A 183 23.76 2.45 5.33
CA GLU A 183 24.06 3.62 4.48
C GLU A 183 23.09 3.76 3.29
N THR A 184 22.78 2.68 2.60
CA THR A 184 21.96 2.67 1.39
C THR A 184 20.50 2.28 1.61
N GLY A 185 20.11 1.97 2.85
CA GLY A 185 18.74 1.58 3.14
C GLY A 185 18.58 0.64 4.32
N GLY A 186 17.34 0.27 4.57
CA GLY A 186 16.96 -0.65 5.64
C GLY A 186 15.50 -1.08 5.52
N ILE A 187 15.16 -2.14 6.22
CA ILE A 187 13.78 -2.64 6.34
C ILE A 187 13.54 -3.06 7.77
N LEU A 188 12.35 -2.80 8.27
CA LEU A 188 11.85 -3.33 9.53
C LEU A 188 10.37 -3.68 9.39
N CYS A 189 9.89 -4.58 10.23
CA CYS A 189 8.47 -4.92 10.32
C CYS A 189 8.13 -5.16 11.80
N VAL A 190 7.17 -4.41 12.31
CA VAL A 190 6.80 -4.42 13.72
C VAL A 190 5.30 -4.69 13.91
N PRO A 191 4.87 -5.35 15.00
CA PRO A 191 3.46 -5.40 15.36
C PRO A 191 2.91 -4.00 15.59
N ALA A 192 1.74 -3.70 15.03
CA ALA A 192 1.07 -2.41 15.15
C ALA A 192 -0.31 -2.51 15.84
N ALA A 193 -0.88 -3.71 15.91
CA ALA A 193 -2.15 -3.95 16.57
C ALA A 193 -2.04 -3.77 18.08
N VAL A 194 -3.01 -3.05 18.66
CA VAL A 194 -3.17 -2.89 20.11
C VAL A 194 -4.58 -3.35 20.48
N GLU A 195 -4.70 -4.12 21.55
CA GLU A 195 -5.99 -4.62 22.01
C GLU A 195 -6.99 -3.47 22.26
N GLY A 196 -8.19 -3.62 21.73
CA GLY A 196 -9.26 -2.61 21.82
C GLY A 196 -9.16 -1.46 20.82
N GLU A 197 -8.09 -1.37 20.01
CA GLU A 197 -7.92 -0.33 19.01
C GLU A 197 -8.04 -0.93 17.59
N GLN A 198 -8.93 -0.37 16.78
CA GLN A 198 -9.13 -0.81 15.39
C GLN A 198 -8.14 -0.17 14.41
N TRP A 199 -7.51 0.94 14.77
CA TRP A 199 -6.64 1.72 13.91
C TRP A 199 -5.29 1.98 14.58
N ALA A 200 -4.21 1.79 13.84
CA ALA A 200 -2.89 2.30 14.19
C ALA A 200 -2.56 3.54 13.37
N GLU A 201 -1.69 4.40 13.90
CA GLU A 201 -1.22 5.61 13.23
C GLU A 201 0.30 5.66 13.23
N VAL A 202 0.87 6.03 12.08
CA VAL A 202 2.27 6.40 11.90
C VAL A 202 2.33 7.75 11.22
N ALA A 203 3.34 8.57 11.54
CA ALA A 203 3.53 9.88 10.96
C ALA A 203 4.96 10.07 10.44
N LEU A 204 5.10 10.78 9.32
CA LEU A 204 6.36 11.08 8.66
C LEU A 204 6.47 12.61 8.46
N GLY A 205 7.44 13.24 9.07
CA GLY A 205 7.64 14.68 8.95
C GLY A 205 8.51 15.28 10.03
N PRO A 206 8.66 16.62 10.05
CA PRO A 206 8.09 17.59 9.09
C PRO A 206 8.82 17.54 7.74
N ILE A 207 8.08 17.64 6.62
CA ILE A 207 8.63 17.61 5.26
C ILE A 207 8.73 19.04 4.72
N ALA A 208 9.94 19.58 4.67
CA ALA A 208 10.19 20.97 4.31
C ALA A 208 9.69 21.33 2.89
N ALA A 209 9.82 20.40 1.93
CA ALA A 209 9.43 20.59 0.54
C ALA A 209 7.92 20.90 0.37
N ILE A 210 7.08 20.50 1.34
CA ILE A 210 5.65 20.80 1.36
C ILE A 210 5.25 21.73 2.53
N GLY A 211 6.11 22.70 2.84
CA GLY A 211 5.83 23.72 3.86
C GLY A 211 5.94 23.22 5.31
N GLY A 212 6.63 22.10 5.56
CA GLY A 212 6.80 21.52 6.89
C GLY A 212 5.64 20.67 7.36
N LEU A 213 4.73 20.30 6.47
CA LEU A 213 3.62 19.39 6.79
C LEU A 213 4.13 17.99 7.14
N THR A 214 3.34 17.29 7.93
CA THR A 214 3.55 15.91 8.34
C THR A 214 2.51 15.01 7.68
N LEU A 215 2.96 13.97 6.99
CA LEU A 215 2.10 12.90 6.51
C LEU A 215 1.71 12.00 7.68
N LYS A 216 0.42 11.91 7.98
CA LYS A 216 -0.14 10.93 8.92
C LYS A 216 -0.84 9.83 8.16
N VAL A 217 -0.54 8.58 8.52
CA VAL A 217 -1.11 7.38 7.91
C VAL A 217 -1.78 6.54 9.00
N LYS A 218 -3.05 6.22 8.81
CA LYS A 218 -3.83 5.33 9.67
C LYS A 218 -4.24 4.08 8.89
N PHE A 219 -4.24 2.93 9.54
CA PHE A 219 -4.61 1.67 8.92
C PHE A 219 -5.34 0.74 9.91
N ARG A 220 -6.22 -0.11 9.37
CA ARG A 220 -7.00 -1.06 10.16
C ARG A 220 -6.13 -2.22 10.65
N THR A 221 -6.06 -2.41 11.95
CA THR A 221 -5.18 -3.41 12.60
C THR A 221 -5.81 -4.81 12.71
N ASP A 222 -7.11 -4.93 12.54
CA ASP A 222 -7.81 -6.22 12.50
C ASP A 222 -7.44 -7.06 11.26
N THR A 223 -7.03 -6.40 10.18
CA THR A 223 -6.61 -7.06 8.93
C THR A 223 -5.18 -6.73 8.50
N LEU A 224 -4.61 -5.64 9.01
CA LEU A 224 -3.23 -5.20 8.79
C LEU A 224 -2.51 -5.02 10.14
N PRO A 225 -2.26 -6.10 10.90
CA PRO A 225 -1.76 -6.01 12.28
C PRO A 225 -0.28 -5.61 12.39
N HIS A 226 0.42 -5.40 11.29
CA HIS A 226 1.83 -5.04 11.27
C HIS A 226 2.07 -3.77 10.43
N LEU A 227 3.15 -3.07 10.77
CA LEU A 227 3.73 -2.00 9.96
C LEU A 227 5.11 -2.46 9.48
N GLN A 228 5.29 -2.53 8.18
CA GLN A 228 6.60 -2.63 7.55
C GLN A 228 7.04 -1.23 7.10
N VAL A 229 8.32 -0.93 7.27
CA VAL A 229 8.95 0.30 6.76
C VAL A 229 10.17 -0.10 5.96
N TRP A 230 10.28 0.43 4.75
CA TRP A 230 11.36 0.15 3.83
C TRP A 230 12.01 1.45 3.38
N ARG A 231 13.34 1.48 3.33
CA ARG A 231 14.12 2.59 2.78
C ARG A 231 15.10 2.06 1.76
N ASN A 232 15.14 2.68 0.57
CA ASN A 232 16.10 2.35 -0.47
C ASN A 232 16.64 3.64 -1.11
N GLN A 233 17.96 3.85 -0.98
CA GLN A 233 18.68 4.98 -1.54
C GLN A 233 19.72 4.55 -2.60
N LYS A 234 19.70 3.29 -3.05
CA LYS A 234 20.49 2.86 -4.21
C LYS A 234 19.91 3.47 -5.47
N ALA A 235 20.75 4.08 -6.31
CA ALA A 235 20.30 4.61 -7.59
C ALA A 235 19.69 3.52 -8.47
N PRO A 236 18.59 3.81 -9.21
CA PRO A 236 17.89 5.08 -9.30
C PRO A 236 16.88 5.34 -8.17
N ALA A 237 16.68 4.41 -7.24
CA ALA A 237 15.74 4.54 -6.15
C ALA A 237 16.20 5.64 -5.16
N HIS A 238 15.23 6.36 -4.62
CA HIS A 238 15.41 7.29 -3.50
C HIS A 238 14.07 7.41 -2.80
N VAL A 239 13.72 6.39 -1.98
CA VAL A 239 12.36 6.15 -1.51
C VAL A 239 12.34 5.72 -0.05
N LEU A 240 11.26 6.10 0.65
CA LEU A 240 10.81 5.55 1.92
C LEU A 240 9.43 4.92 1.71
N GLY A 241 9.28 3.64 2.03
CA GLY A 241 8.01 2.92 2.05
C GLY A 241 7.39 2.91 3.44
N ILE A 242 6.10 3.24 3.53
CA ILE A 242 5.25 3.03 4.72
C ILE A 242 4.24 1.96 4.33
N GLU A 243 4.33 0.78 4.94
CA GLU A 243 3.70 -0.42 4.40
C GLU A 243 2.88 -1.16 5.48
N PRO A 244 1.64 -0.71 5.77
CA PRO A 244 0.70 -1.50 6.57
C PRO A 244 0.46 -2.86 5.93
N VAL A 245 0.62 -3.95 6.70
CA VAL A 245 0.72 -5.31 6.15
C VAL A 245 0.01 -6.35 7.01
N SER A 246 -0.54 -7.37 6.34
CA SER A 246 -1.36 -8.42 6.96
C SER A 246 -0.60 -9.37 7.88
N HIS A 247 0.74 -9.46 7.78
CA HIS A 247 1.54 -10.35 8.63
C HIS A 247 3.00 -9.88 8.74
N ARG A 248 3.71 -10.41 9.72
CA ARG A 248 5.13 -10.13 9.96
C ARG A 248 5.99 -10.47 8.75
N MET A 249 7.23 -9.99 8.74
CA MET A 249 8.19 -10.31 7.68
C MET A 249 8.67 -11.76 7.81
N ALA A 250 8.03 -12.64 7.04
CA ALA A 250 8.34 -14.06 6.92
C ALA A 250 7.89 -14.55 5.53
N ASN A 251 8.46 -15.66 5.07
CA ASN A 251 8.02 -16.32 3.84
C ASN A 251 6.72 -17.12 4.08
N ARG A 252 6.07 -17.54 2.99
CA ARG A 252 4.80 -18.29 3.07
C ARG A 252 4.90 -19.57 3.86
N GLY A 253 6.01 -20.32 3.67
CA GLY A 253 6.23 -21.59 4.37
C GLY A 253 6.34 -21.41 5.88
N GLU A 254 7.05 -20.38 6.33
CA GLU A 254 7.14 -20.02 7.76
C GLU A 254 5.80 -19.62 8.34
N LEU A 255 5.02 -18.77 7.64
CA LEU A 255 3.69 -18.35 8.08
C LEU A 255 2.70 -19.52 8.12
N ALA A 256 2.77 -20.43 7.14
CA ALA A 256 1.96 -21.65 7.13
C ALA A 256 2.33 -22.58 8.27
N GLY A 257 3.63 -22.79 8.52
CA GLY A 257 4.13 -23.66 9.60
C GLY A 257 3.80 -23.15 10.99
N SER A 258 3.72 -21.83 11.19
CA SER A 258 3.32 -21.20 12.46
C SER A 258 1.80 -21.04 12.61
N GLY A 259 0.99 -21.33 11.56
CA GLY A 259 -0.45 -21.13 11.59
C GLY A 259 -0.89 -19.67 11.42
N GLU A 260 0.03 -18.78 11.06
CA GLU A 260 -0.25 -17.35 10.86
C GLU A 260 -0.84 -17.06 9.47
N LEU A 261 -0.67 -17.95 8.49
CA LEU A 261 -1.19 -17.78 7.15
C LEU A 261 -2.69 -18.12 7.11
N GLY A 262 -3.54 -17.09 7.22
CA GLY A 262 -4.98 -17.24 7.04
C GLY A 262 -5.37 -17.45 5.57
N PHE A 263 -6.63 -17.87 5.34
CA PHE A 263 -7.16 -18.11 4.00
C PHE A 263 -8.51 -17.43 3.81
N VAL A 264 -8.78 -17.00 2.58
CA VAL A 264 -10.10 -16.54 2.13
C VAL A 264 -10.73 -17.68 1.34
N LYS A 265 -11.81 -18.28 1.88
CA LYS A 265 -12.49 -19.39 1.22
C LYS A 265 -13.40 -18.88 0.10
N PRO A 266 -13.81 -19.76 -0.86
CA PRO A 266 -14.78 -19.41 -1.87
C PRO A 266 -16.04 -18.73 -1.29
N GLY A 267 -16.38 -17.55 -1.82
CA GLY A 267 -17.50 -16.73 -1.36
C GLY A 267 -17.23 -15.87 -0.11
N GLU A 268 -16.11 -16.07 0.60
CA GLU A 268 -15.73 -15.22 1.74
C GLU A 268 -15.11 -13.90 1.26
N SER A 269 -15.24 -12.88 2.10
CA SER A 269 -14.64 -11.54 1.87
C SER A 269 -13.82 -11.09 3.06
N VAL A 270 -12.83 -10.25 2.79
CA VAL A 270 -12.01 -9.55 3.80
C VAL A 270 -12.00 -8.06 3.48
N GLU A 271 -12.12 -7.23 4.51
CA GLU A 271 -12.08 -5.78 4.36
C GLU A 271 -10.75 -5.21 4.88
N TYR A 272 -10.21 -4.25 4.14
CA TYR A 272 -9.01 -3.51 4.50
C TYR A 272 -9.32 -2.01 4.49
N GLY A 273 -8.51 -1.23 5.22
CA GLY A 273 -8.70 0.22 5.28
C GLY A 273 -7.42 0.97 5.55
N LEU A 274 -7.26 2.07 4.81
CA LEU A 274 -6.16 3.01 4.93
C LEU A 274 -6.72 4.44 4.93
N ARG A 275 -6.12 5.34 5.72
CA ARG A 275 -6.38 6.77 5.65
C ARG A 275 -5.08 7.53 5.72
N PHE A 276 -5.01 8.67 5.07
CA PHE A 276 -3.87 9.57 5.25
C PHE A 276 -4.28 11.03 5.08
N CYS A 277 -3.53 11.91 5.72
CA CYS A 277 -3.67 13.36 5.59
C CYS A 277 -2.31 14.05 5.79
N PHE A 278 -2.24 15.30 5.41
CA PHE A 278 -1.09 16.19 5.61
C PHE A 278 -1.50 17.30 6.58
N VAL A 279 -0.79 17.40 7.71
CA VAL A 279 -1.08 18.34 8.79
C VAL A 279 0.15 19.13 9.22
#